data_0e01b575152e55986d222539af0e4d51
#
_entry.id   0e01b575152e55986d222539af0e4d51
#
_cell.length_a   1.000
_cell.length_b   1.000
_cell.length_c   1.000
_cell.angle_alpha   90.00
_cell.angle_beta   90.00
_cell.angle_gamma   90.00
#
_symmetry.space_group_name_H-M   'P 1'
#
loop_
_entity.id
_entity.type
_entity.pdbx_description
1 polymer ?
#
loop_
_entity_poly.entity_id
_entity_poly.type
_entity_poly.pdbx_seq_one_letter_code
_entity_poly.pdbx_strand_id
1 'polypeptide(L)'
;MLRRDRDVFISGSKYPVVETKRIQAEMDGFVNWILTERDRLHPVVFAAQLHKRFVFIHPFKDGNGRIARLLLNTALIQDGYLVAVIPPVLRYEYIELLEKAHRDDKPFELFIAERVIESQKEIMRLLHIPIPMMVGNNG
;
A
#
# COMPACT_ATOMS: atom_id res chain seq x y z
N MET A 1 -14.83 -15.04 -2.09
CA MET A 1 -15.23 -13.63 -2.18
C MET A 1 -15.89 -13.34 -3.50
N LEU A 2 -17.02 -12.64 -3.46
CA LEU A 2 -17.74 -12.30 -4.68
C LEU A 2 -17.18 -11.03 -5.31
N ARG A 3 -16.97 -11.06 -6.62
CA ARG A 3 -16.65 -9.88 -7.42
C ARG A 3 -17.82 -8.88 -7.33
N ARG A 4 -17.51 -7.58 -7.24
CA ARG A 4 -18.56 -6.56 -7.20
C ARG A 4 -19.28 -6.42 -8.55
N ASP A 5 -20.52 -6.08 -8.47
CA ASP A 5 -21.45 -5.99 -9.61
C ASP A 5 -21.94 -4.55 -9.87
N ARG A 6 -21.43 -3.57 -9.14
CA ARG A 6 -21.78 -2.15 -9.27
C ARG A 6 -20.57 -1.25 -9.06
N ASP A 7 -20.65 -0.04 -9.58
CA ASP A 7 -19.66 0.99 -9.37
C ASP A 7 -19.80 1.56 -7.96
N VAL A 8 -18.68 1.76 -7.27
CA VAL A 8 -18.63 2.17 -5.86
C VAL A 8 -17.50 3.18 -5.64
N PHE A 9 -17.54 3.83 -4.48
CA PHE A 9 -16.43 4.66 -3.96
C PHE A 9 -15.82 3.98 -2.74
N ILE A 10 -14.52 4.22 -2.53
CA ILE A 10 -13.89 3.87 -1.27
C ILE A 10 -14.45 4.79 -0.19
N SER A 11 -14.84 4.22 0.96
CA SER A 11 -15.35 4.99 2.09
C SER A 11 -14.36 6.08 2.52
N GLY A 12 -14.80 7.33 2.49
CA GLY A 12 -13.98 8.51 2.80
C GLY A 12 -13.22 9.09 1.60
N SER A 13 -13.29 8.47 0.41
CA SER A 13 -12.67 8.97 -0.79
C SER A 13 -13.68 9.64 -1.72
N LYS A 14 -13.20 10.66 -2.46
CA LYS A 14 -13.98 11.36 -3.50
C LYS A 14 -13.84 10.72 -4.88
N TYR A 15 -12.82 9.87 -5.07
CA TYR A 15 -12.53 9.29 -6.37
C TYR A 15 -13.21 7.93 -6.51
N PRO A 16 -13.87 7.68 -7.65
CA PRO A 16 -14.42 6.36 -7.92
C PRO A 16 -13.28 5.37 -8.17
N VAL A 17 -13.55 4.12 -7.89
CA VAL A 17 -12.69 3.00 -8.28
C VAL A 17 -13.00 2.59 -9.72
N VAL A 18 -12.23 1.64 -10.26
CA VAL A 18 -12.43 1.13 -11.62
C VAL A 18 -13.88 0.73 -11.86
N GLU A 19 -14.41 1.10 -13.03
CA GLU A 19 -15.75 0.70 -13.45
C GLU A 19 -15.89 -0.83 -13.49
N THR A 20 -17.05 -1.32 -13.08
CA THR A 20 -17.31 -2.77 -12.96
C THR A 20 -16.97 -3.55 -14.23
N LYS A 21 -17.31 -3.00 -15.40
CA LYS A 21 -17.05 -3.62 -16.71
C LYS A 21 -15.56 -3.77 -17.02
N ARG A 22 -14.69 -2.99 -16.38
CA ARG A 22 -13.24 -2.98 -16.60
C ARG A 22 -12.45 -3.79 -15.60
N ILE A 23 -13.08 -4.33 -14.55
CA ILE A 23 -12.39 -5.05 -13.47
C ILE A 23 -11.52 -6.18 -14.01
N GLN A 24 -12.04 -7.01 -14.90
CA GLN A 24 -11.28 -8.15 -15.42
C GLN A 24 -10.01 -7.69 -16.15
N ALA A 25 -10.14 -6.74 -17.06
CA ALA A 25 -9.00 -6.19 -17.80
C ALA A 25 -7.97 -5.53 -16.88
N GLU A 26 -8.42 -4.78 -15.89
CA GLU A 26 -7.55 -4.12 -14.93
C GLU A 26 -6.84 -5.13 -14.00
N MET A 27 -7.53 -6.23 -13.62
CA MET A 27 -6.90 -7.30 -12.84
C MET A 27 -5.85 -8.05 -13.67
N ASP A 28 -6.12 -8.31 -14.94
CA ASP A 28 -5.14 -8.93 -15.85
C ASP A 28 -3.90 -8.03 -15.99
N GLY A 29 -4.11 -6.74 -16.19
CA GLY A 29 -3.05 -5.75 -16.22
C GLY A 29 -2.26 -5.66 -14.91
N PHE A 30 -2.95 -5.79 -13.79
CA PHE A 30 -2.34 -5.81 -12.46
C PHE A 30 -1.40 -6.99 -12.27
N VAL A 31 -1.84 -8.19 -12.68
CA VAL A 31 -0.99 -9.39 -12.63
C VAL A 31 0.24 -9.22 -13.53
N ASN A 32 0.08 -8.72 -14.74
CA ASN A 32 1.20 -8.44 -15.63
C ASN A 32 2.17 -7.40 -15.04
N TRP A 33 1.64 -6.37 -14.39
CA TRP A 33 2.44 -5.37 -13.71
C TRP A 33 3.28 -5.99 -12.58
N ILE A 34 2.70 -6.91 -11.78
CA ILE A 34 3.43 -7.63 -10.73
C ILE A 34 4.61 -8.39 -11.34
N LEU A 35 4.36 -9.16 -12.38
CA LEU A 35 5.38 -9.99 -13.02
C LEU A 35 6.52 -9.15 -13.63
N THR A 36 6.21 -7.97 -14.12
CA THR A 36 7.19 -7.08 -14.76
C THR A 36 7.99 -6.27 -13.75
N GLU A 37 7.34 -5.75 -12.70
CA GLU A 37 7.92 -4.72 -11.85
C GLU A 37 8.48 -5.24 -10.52
N ARG A 38 8.15 -6.47 -10.13
CA ARG A 38 8.58 -7.05 -8.85
C ARG A 38 10.09 -6.95 -8.62
N ASP A 39 10.89 -7.29 -9.62
CA ASP A 39 12.35 -7.31 -9.52
C ASP A 39 13.01 -6.00 -9.98
N ARG A 40 12.22 -5.03 -10.43
CA ARG A 40 12.71 -3.75 -10.96
C ARG A 40 12.61 -2.59 -9.98
N LEU A 41 11.54 -2.56 -9.18
CA LEU A 41 11.30 -1.50 -8.20
C LEU A 41 11.97 -1.82 -6.88
N HIS A 42 12.32 -0.78 -6.13
CA HIS A 42 12.68 -0.93 -4.72
C HIS A 42 11.55 -1.68 -3.99
N PRO A 43 11.86 -2.66 -3.12
CA PRO A 43 10.83 -3.50 -2.49
C PRO A 43 9.71 -2.73 -1.77
N VAL A 44 10.03 -1.65 -1.07
CA VAL A 44 9.02 -0.82 -0.39
C VAL A 44 8.15 -0.06 -1.38
N VAL A 45 8.73 0.44 -2.46
CA VAL A 45 8.00 1.10 -3.56
C VAL A 45 7.08 0.10 -4.24
N PHE A 46 7.58 -1.09 -4.55
CA PHE A 46 6.76 -2.16 -5.13
C PHE A 46 5.57 -2.50 -4.24
N ALA A 47 5.79 -2.69 -2.94
CA ALA A 47 4.73 -3.01 -1.99
C ALA A 47 3.67 -1.90 -1.90
N ALA A 48 4.10 -0.64 -1.87
CA ALA A 48 3.19 0.50 -1.86
C ALA A 48 2.35 0.58 -3.15
N GLN A 49 2.97 0.39 -4.30
CA GLN A 49 2.29 0.38 -5.59
C GLN A 49 1.32 -0.80 -5.72
N LEU A 50 1.70 -1.97 -5.25
CA LEU A 50 0.86 -3.16 -5.21
C LEU A 50 -0.44 -2.88 -4.43
N HIS A 51 -0.32 -2.28 -3.26
CA HIS A 51 -1.43 -1.88 -2.42
C HIS A 51 -2.35 -0.88 -3.13
N LYS A 52 -1.77 0.21 -3.62
CA LYS A 52 -2.51 1.27 -4.31
C LYS A 52 -3.28 0.74 -5.51
N ARG A 53 -2.63 -0.01 -6.38
CA ARG A 53 -3.23 -0.54 -7.60
C ARG A 53 -4.40 -1.46 -7.30
N PHE A 54 -4.25 -2.34 -6.31
CA PHE A 54 -5.34 -3.21 -5.90
C PHE A 54 -6.53 -2.42 -5.32
N VAL A 55 -6.25 -1.44 -4.47
CA VAL A 55 -7.30 -0.57 -3.89
C VAL A 55 -8.08 0.17 -4.99
N PHE A 56 -7.39 0.66 -6.01
CA PHE A 56 -8.04 1.40 -7.11
C PHE A 56 -8.89 0.51 -8.01
N ILE A 57 -8.54 -0.74 -8.17
CA ILE A 57 -9.37 -1.71 -8.89
C ILE A 57 -10.59 -2.08 -8.04
N HIS A 58 -10.38 -2.33 -6.75
CA HIS A 58 -11.45 -2.64 -5.80
C HIS A 58 -12.36 -3.76 -6.30
N PRO A 59 -11.81 -4.96 -6.60
CA PRO A 59 -12.53 -5.94 -7.42
C PRO A 59 -13.68 -6.66 -6.71
N PHE A 60 -13.68 -6.70 -5.38
CA PHE A 60 -14.64 -7.50 -4.60
C PHE A 60 -15.73 -6.62 -3.98
N LYS A 61 -16.84 -7.27 -3.61
CA LYS A 61 -17.94 -6.59 -2.90
C LYS A 61 -17.53 -6.13 -1.52
N ASP A 62 -16.65 -6.88 -0.86
CA ASP A 62 -16.18 -6.63 0.50
C ASP A 62 -14.76 -7.17 0.68
N GLY A 63 -14.04 -6.66 1.65
CA GLY A 63 -12.73 -7.16 2.03
C GLY A 63 -11.56 -6.63 1.20
N ASN A 64 -11.76 -5.69 0.29
CA ASN A 64 -10.70 -5.16 -0.57
C ASN A 64 -9.54 -4.55 0.24
N GLY A 65 -9.84 -3.78 1.28
CA GLY A 65 -8.82 -3.19 2.15
C GLY A 65 -7.99 -4.25 2.89
N ARG A 66 -8.63 -5.31 3.35
CA ARG A 66 -7.93 -6.43 4.02
C ARG A 66 -6.99 -7.15 3.06
N ILE A 67 -7.46 -7.42 1.84
CA ILE A 67 -6.63 -8.04 0.81
C ILE A 67 -5.49 -7.12 0.39
N ALA A 68 -5.75 -5.84 0.19
CA ALA A 68 -4.72 -4.87 -0.17
C ALA A 68 -3.61 -4.81 0.90
N ARG A 69 -3.97 -4.83 2.18
CA ARG A 69 -2.99 -4.88 3.27
C ARG A 69 -2.25 -6.20 3.32
N LEU A 70 -2.92 -7.31 3.04
CA LEU A 70 -2.27 -8.61 2.95
C LEU A 70 -1.24 -8.65 1.83
N LEU A 71 -1.58 -8.14 0.65
CA LEU A 71 -0.65 -8.03 -0.49
C LEU A 71 0.56 -7.17 -0.16
N LEU A 72 0.33 -5.98 0.41
CA LEU A 72 1.38 -5.07 0.87
C LEU A 72 2.36 -5.78 1.79
N ASN A 73 1.85 -6.39 2.84
CA ASN A 73 2.67 -6.98 3.89
C ASN A 73 3.34 -8.30 3.46
N THR A 74 2.67 -9.09 2.63
CA THR A 74 3.29 -10.27 2.02
C THR A 74 4.50 -9.87 1.17
N ALA A 75 4.36 -8.85 0.34
CA ALA A 75 5.46 -8.35 -0.49
C ALA A 75 6.63 -7.85 0.36
N LEU A 76 6.35 -7.09 1.42
CA LEU A 76 7.39 -6.61 2.34
C LEU A 76 8.13 -7.76 3.02
N ILE A 77 7.39 -8.73 3.57
CA ILE A 77 7.99 -9.87 4.27
C ILE A 77 8.85 -10.71 3.34
N GLN A 78 8.40 -10.95 2.11
CA GLN A 78 9.16 -11.72 1.11
C GLN A 78 10.53 -11.10 0.81
N ASP A 79 10.64 -9.79 0.92
CA ASP A 79 11.88 -9.05 0.68
C ASP A 79 12.65 -8.70 1.97
N GLY A 80 12.29 -9.32 3.09
CA GLY A 80 13.01 -9.20 4.35
C GLY A 80 12.64 -7.99 5.20
N TYR A 81 11.56 -7.27 4.85
CA TYR A 81 11.07 -6.14 5.63
C TYR A 81 10.02 -6.58 6.65
N LEU A 82 9.80 -5.74 7.66
CA LEU A 82 8.67 -5.89 8.57
C LEU A 82 7.40 -5.35 7.97
N VAL A 83 6.26 -5.69 8.58
CA VAL A 83 4.96 -5.23 8.11
C VAL A 83 4.78 -3.72 8.26
N ALA A 84 4.02 -3.13 7.35
CA ALA A 84 3.55 -1.76 7.48
C ALA A 84 2.19 -1.78 8.17
N VAL A 85 2.10 -1.15 9.34
CA VAL A 85 0.85 -1.00 10.09
C VAL A 85 0.32 0.41 9.85
N ILE A 86 -0.95 0.50 9.43
CA ILE A 86 -1.66 1.77 9.28
C ILE A 86 -2.68 1.85 10.41
N PRO A 87 -2.34 2.53 11.52
CA PRO A 87 -3.26 2.60 12.65
C PRO A 87 -4.49 3.45 12.32
N PRO A 88 -5.64 3.20 13.00
CA PRO A 88 -6.88 3.93 12.71
C PRO A 88 -6.75 5.46 12.79
N VAL A 89 -5.88 5.97 13.66
CA VAL A 89 -5.64 7.41 13.81
C VAL A 89 -5.05 8.04 12.53
N LEU A 90 -4.40 7.26 11.67
CA LEU A 90 -3.82 7.73 10.40
C LEU A 90 -4.74 7.48 9.20
N ARG A 91 -5.97 7.00 9.42
CA ARG A 91 -6.87 6.66 8.31
C ARG A 91 -7.17 7.84 7.39
N TYR A 92 -7.41 9.02 7.96
CA TYR A 92 -7.67 10.23 7.16
C TYR A 92 -6.49 10.57 6.26
N GLU A 93 -5.30 10.61 6.82
CA GLU A 93 -4.06 10.85 6.07
C GLU A 93 -3.84 9.79 4.99
N TYR A 94 -4.05 8.52 5.33
CA TYR A 94 -3.95 7.41 4.39
C TYR A 94 -4.87 7.60 3.17
N ILE A 95 -6.13 7.95 3.38
CA ILE A 95 -7.09 8.18 2.29
C ILE A 95 -6.69 9.40 1.45
N GLU A 96 -6.24 10.49 2.09
CA GLU A 96 -5.73 11.67 1.35
C GLU A 96 -4.57 11.32 0.44
N LEU A 97 -3.62 10.54 0.96
CA LEU A 97 -2.45 10.13 0.20
C LEU A 97 -2.80 9.19 -0.95
N LEU A 98 -3.77 8.31 -0.77
CA LEU A 98 -4.31 7.49 -1.86
C LEU A 98 -4.95 8.36 -2.94
N GLU A 99 -5.70 9.38 -2.57
CA GLU A 99 -6.28 10.33 -3.54
C GLU A 99 -5.21 11.07 -4.32
N LYS A 100 -4.17 11.56 -3.64
CA LYS A 100 -3.02 12.19 -4.30
C LYS A 100 -2.29 11.25 -5.25
N ALA A 101 -2.25 9.97 -4.93
CA ALA A 101 -1.58 8.94 -5.73
C ALA A 101 -2.22 8.74 -7.11
N HIS A 102 -3.39 9.29 -7.40
CA HIS A 102 -3.92 9.38 -8.76
C HIS A 102 -3.03 10.24 -9.68
N ARG A 103 -2.25 11.16 -9.12
CA ARG A 103 -1.40 12.11 -9.86
C ARG A 103 0.08 11.98 -9.50
N ASP A 104 0.39 11.69 -8.24
CA ASP A 104 1.74 11.62 -7.72
C ASP A 104 1.83 10.52 -6.67
N ASP A 105 2.56 9.46 -6.98
CA ASP A 105 2.73 8.30 -6.10
C ASP A 105 3.67 8.55 -4.93
N LYS A 106 4.57 9.51 -5.04
CA LYS A 106 5.67 9.71 -4.10
C LYS A 106 5.23 9.90 -2.66
N PRO A 107 4.25 10.76 -2.35
CA PRO A 107 3.80 10.93 -0.97
C PRO A 107 3.26 9.65 -0.34
N PHE A 108 2.53 8.84 -1.10
CA PHE A 108 2.01 7.56 -0.62
C PHE A 108 3.13 6.55 -0.39
N GLU A 109 4.09 6.46 -1.29
CA GLU A 109 5.27 5.58 -1.16
C GLU A 109 6.07 5.93 0.10
N LEU A 110 6.29 7.22 0.36
CA LEU A 110 6.97 7.69 1.57
C LEU A 110 6.17 7.36 2.84
N PHE A 111 4.87 7.50 2.81
CA PHE A 111 4.00 7.12 3.91
C PHE A 111 4.15 5.64 4.26
N ILE A 112 4.14 4.75 3.28
CA ILE A 112 4.35 3.31 3.51
C ILE A 112 5.76 3.04 4.07
N ALA A 113 6.79 3.69 3.53
CA ALA A 113 8.15 3.57 4.05
C ALA A 113 8.24 3.97 5.53
N GLU A 114 7.58 5.05 5.91
CA GLU A 114 7.51 5.48 7.32
C GLU A 114 6.81 4.44 8.20
N ARG A 115 5.74 3.80 7.71
CA ARG A 115 5.06 2.73 8.45
C ARG A 115 5.95 1.52 8.68
N VAL A 116 6.78 1.17 7.71
CA VAL A 116 7.78 0.10 7.86
C VAL A 116 8.84 0.48 8.91
N ILE A 117 9.35 1.71 8.84
CA ILE A 117 10.34 2.23 9.79
C ILE A 117 9.77 2.22 11.22
N GLU A 118 8.54 2.66 11.42
CA GLU A 118 7.90 2.63 12.74
C GLU A 118 7.75 1.22 13.29
N SER A 119 7.42 0.24 12.46
CA SER A 119 7.39 -1.16 12.87
C SER A 119 8.78 -1.66 13.29
N GLN A 120 9.83 -1.29 12.56
CA GLN A 120 11.21 -1.62 12.91
C GLN A 120 11.61 -1.01 14.26
N LYS A 121 11.30 0.26 14.47
CA LYS A 121 11.58 0.95 15.74
C LYS A 121 10.85 0.28 16.91
N GLU A 122 9.59 -0.11 16.72
CA GLU A 122 8.80 -0.78 17.75
C GLU A 122 9.44 -2.12 18.17
N ILE A 123 9.84 -2.94 17.19
CA ILE A 123 10.54 -4.21 17.47
C ILE A 123 11.87 -3.95 18.19
N MET A 124 12.63 -2.95 17.78
CA MET A 124 13.90 -2.60 18.43
C MET A 124 13.67 -2.18 19.89
N ARG A 125 12.64 -1.39 20.17
CA ARG A 125 12.27 -1.00 21.55
C ARG A 125 11.92 -2.23 22.38
N LEU A 126 11.09 -3.14 21.84
CA LEU A 126 10.68 -4.36 22.54
C LEU A 126 11.85 -5.29 22.84
N LEU A 127 12.85 -5.35 21.97
CA LEU A 127 14.04 -6.17 22.10
C LEU A 127 15.19 -5.45 22.82
N HIS A 128 14.99 -4.22 23.28
CA HIS A 128 16.01 -3.36 23.89
C HIS A 128 17.24 -3.16 23.00
N ILE A 129 17.05 -3.10 21.68
CA ILE A 129 18.09 -2.81 20.70
C ILE A 129 18.16 -1.29 20.50
N PRO A 130 19.36 -0.66 20.59
CA PRO A 130 19.50 0.76 20.33
C PRO A 130 19.04 1.14 18.92
N ILE A 131 18.17 2.16 18.82
CA ILE A 131 17.75 2.71 17.53
C ILE A 131 18.90 3.58 17.00
N PRO A 132 19.40 3.32 15.77
CA PRO A 132 20.44 4.17 15.18
C PRO A 132 19.95 5.62 15.07
N MET A 133 20.79 6.56 15.54
CA MET A 133 20.50 7.96 15.27
C MET A 133 20.75 8.26 13.80
N MET A 134 19.76 8.84 13.13
CA MET A 134 20.00 9.42 11.82
C MET A 134 20.94 10.59 12.01
N VAL A 135 22.17 10.47 11.50
CA VAL A 135 23.09 11.61 11.41
C VAL A 135 22.48 12.54 10.37
N GLY A 136 21.85 13.61 10.83
CA GLY A 136 21.43 14.66 9.91
C GLY A 136 22.65 15.15 9.15
N ASN A 137 22.56 15.20 7.83
CA ASN A 137 23.56 15.91 7.03
C ASN A 137 23.48 17.39 7.39
N ASN A 138 24.26 17.78 8.37
CA ASN A 138 24.66 19.16 8.56
C ASN A 138 25.73 19.47 7.51
N GLY A 139 25.25 19.68 6.30
CA GLY A 139 26.07 20.21 5.22
C GLY A 139 25.69 21.64 4.95
#